data_7e120a2307ba5ff66bfa1885ed6aa6cf
#
_entry.id   7e120a2307ba5ff66bfa1885ed6aa6cf
#
_cell.length_a   1.000
_cell.length_b   1.000
_cell.length_c   1.000
_cell.angle_alpha   90.00
_cell.angle_beta   90.00
_cell.angle_gamma   90.00
#
_symmetry.space_group_name_H-M   'P 1'
#
loop_
_entity.id
_entity.type
_entity.pdbx_description
1 polymer ?
#
loop_
_entity_poly.entity_id
_entity_poly.type
_entity_poly.pdbx_seq_one_letter_code
_entity_poly.pdbx_strand_id
1 'polypeptide(L)'
;MSLKNVLENLSGFVAAEIAAAGVLKGDGRPDLKPEMDGKPKGTIYKDNSVTDGAVLWLKTGNGRNWKVISGDTGWQPVRRTNSLAASSSIKIRRMGDTVFWAFGGGQWGWFGITRRGGQGYDGHGSFGNKGCKIVQVGGIPDGFKTPNSVVGSMYKDGLKQYGTIYLGGMSDSNYIAVGFIDDIPTDRETLDIRVSALNYPTDQEWPRLDVLRNQGFI
;
A
#
# COMPACT_ATOMS: atom_id res chain seq x y z
N MET A 1 36.13 -39.75 2.29
CA MET A 1 35.76 -38.38 1.78
C MET A 1 35.52 -37.51 3.01
N SER A 2 36.24 -36.38 3.14
CA SER A 2 36.08 -35.56 4.34
C SER A 2 34.78 -34.76 4.29
N LEU A 3 34.18 -34.45 5.43
CA LEU A 3 32.97 -33.65 5.53
C LEU A 3 33.13 -32.28 4.83
N LYS A 4 34.35 -31.73 4.84
CA LYS A 4 34.73 -30.50 4.14
C LYS A 4 34.56 -30.65 2.63
N ASN A 5 35.02 -31.73 2.03
CA ASN A 5 34.88 -31.97 0.59
C ASN A 5 33.42 -32.18 0.17
N VAL A 6 32.59 -32.76 1.05
CA VAL A 6 31.15 -32.90 0.81
C VAL A 6 30.46 -31.55 0.83
N LEU A 7 30.80 -30.69 1.79
CA LEU A 7 30.22 -29.32 1.89
C LEU A 7 30.68 -28.42 0.73
N GLU A 8 31.95 -28.51 0.34
CA GLU A 8 32.48 -27.76 -0.82
C GLU A 8 31.82 -28.20 -2.14
N ASN A 9 31.60 -29.50 -2.32
CA ASN A 9 30.91 -30.03 -3.49
C ASN A 9 29.43 -29.67 -3.51
N LEU A 10 28.74 -29.69 -2.34
CA LEU A 10 27.34 -29.25 -2.21
C LEU A 10 27.21 -27.75 -2.47
N SER A 11 28.12 -26.95 -1.92
CA SER A 11 28.09 -25.50 -2.17
C SER A 11 28.37 -25.12 -3.61
N GLY A 12 29.32 -25.88 -4.25
CA GLY A 12 29.61 -25.73 -5.67
C GLY A 12 28.43 -26.16 -6.56
N PHE A 13 27.75 -27.27 -6.21
CA PHE A 13 26.57 -27.73 -6.93
C PHE A 13 25.40 -26.77 -6.80
N VAL A 14 25.10 -26.29 -5.59
CA VAL A 14 24.07 -25.28 -5.34
C VAL A 14 24.41 -23.96 -6.03
N ALA A 15 25.65 -23.49 -5.99
CA ALA A 15 26.08 -22.30 -6.71
C ALA A 15 26.01 -22.47 -8.25
N ALA A 16 26.32 -23.65 -8.77
CA ALA A 16 26.19 -23.95 -10.20
C ALA A 16 24.72 -24.04 -10.63
N GLU A 17 23.84 -24.61 -9.81
CA GLU A 17 22.40 -24.66 -10.06
C GLU A 17 21.79 -23.26 -10.00
N ILE A 18 22.18 -22.43 -9.03
CA ILE A 18 21.76 -21.02 -8.93
C ILE A 18 22.31 -20.23 -10.13
N ALA A 19 23.54 -20.49 -10.56
CA ALA A 19 24.13 -19.84 -11.73
C ALA A 19 23.48 -20.34 -13.04
N ALA A 20 23.12 -21.61 -13.12
CA ALA A 20 22.42 -22.21 -14.29
C ALA A 20 20.95 -21.78 -14.34
N ALA A 21 20.30 -21.59 -13.18
CA ALA A 21 18.98 -21.01 -13.08
C ALA A 21 18.96 -19.50 -13.38
N GLY A 22 20.10 -18.89 -13.61
CA GLY A 22 20.45 -17.53 -14.02
C GLY A 22 19.39 -16.47 -13.75
N VAL A 23 19.67 -15.52 -12.87
CA VAL A 23 18.82 -14.32 -12.73
C VAL A 23 18.79 -13.60 -14.08
N LEU A 24 17.65 -13.63 -14.75
CA LEU A 24 17.42 -12.81 -15.93
C LEU A 24 17.48 -11.32 -15.55
N LYS A 25 17.99 -10.51 -16.44
CA LYS A 25 18.12 -9.06 -16.22
C LYS A 25 17.58 -8.30 -17.42
N GLY A 26 17.02 -7.14 -17.16
CA GLY A 26 16.55 -6.25 -18.20
C GLY A 26 15.87 -5.03 -17.60
N ASP A 27 15.41 -4.13 -18.43
CA ASP A 27 14.72 -2.93 -18.02
C ASP A 27 13.22 -3.14 -18.09
N GLY A 28 12.50 -2.68 -17.06
CA GLY A 28 11.05 -2.77 -16.98
C GLY A 28 10.51 -4.11 -16.47
N ARG A 29 9.24 -4.11 -16.20
CA ARG A 29 8.48 -5.19 -15.56
C ARG A 29 8.37 -6.43 -16.46
N PRO A 30 8.67 -7.64 -15.97
CA PRO A 30 8.57 -8.87 -16.77
C PRO A 30 7.12 -9.29 -17.05
N ASP A 31 6.16 -8.92 -16.19
CA ASP A 31 4.73 -9.20 -16.36
C ASP A 31 4.08 -8.41 -17.51
N LEU A 32 4.76 -7.43 -18.06
CA LEU A 32 4.32 -6.65 -19.22
C LEU A 32 5.04 -7.03 -20.51
N LYS A 33 5.93 -8.03 -20.48
CA LYS A 33 6.78 -8.43 -21.60
C LYS A 33 6.34 -9.78 -22.18
N PRO A 34 5.82 -9.83 -23.42
CA PRO A 34 5.39 -11.09 -24.05
C PRO A 34 6.50 -12.15 -24.10
N GLU A 35 7.75 -11.76 -24.32
CA GLU A 35 8.90 -12.65 -24.36
C GLU A 35 9.20 -13.33 -23.01
N MET A 36 8.60 -12.86 -21.94
CA MET A 36 8.71 -13.45 -20.60
C MET A 36 7.60 -14.48 -20.30
N ASP A 37 6.58 -14.59 -21.17
CA ASP A 37 5.44 -15.48 -20.93
C ASP A 37 5.85 -16.96 -20.91
N GLY A 38 6.78 -17.38 -21.79
CA GLY A 38 7.28 -18.76 -21.90
C GLY A 38 8.35 -19.16 -20.88
N LYS A 39 8.74 -18.27 -19.95
CA LYS A 39 9.75 -18.61 -18.94
C LYS A 39 9.20 -19.61 -17.92
N PRO A 40 10.01 -20.58 -17.47
CA PRO A 40 9.57 -21.59 -16.52
C PRO A 40 9.28 -20.99 -15.14
N LYS A 41 8.35 -21.63 -14.40
CA LYS A 41 8.09 -21.32 -12.99
C LYS A 41 9.38 -21.41 -12.17
N GLY A 42 9.60 -20.47 -11.26
CA GLY A 42 10.83 -20.37 -10.47
C GLY A 42 11.88 -19.44 -11.08
N THR A 43 11.71 -19.00 -12.34
CA THR A 43 12.62 -18.01 -12.94
C THR A 43 12.62 -16.71 -12.12
N ILE A 44 13.80 -16.19 -11.83
CA ILE A 44 14.00 -14.88 -11.20
C ILE A 44 14.37 -13.87 -12.27
N TYR A 45 13.78 -12.68 -12.19
CA TYR A 45 14.08 -11.55 -13.06
C TYR A 45 14.43 -10.32 -12.23
N LYS A 46 15.55 -9.68 -12.57
CA LYS A 46 15.96 -8.39 -12.02
C LYS A 46 15.58 -7.27 -12.98
N ASP A 47 14.74 -6.36 -12.54
CA ASP A 47 14.45 -5.10 -13.23
C ASP A 47 15.54 -4.07 -12.90
N ASN A 48 16.39 -3.74 -13.89
CA ASN A 48 17.45 -2.77 -13.70
C ASN A 48 16.91 -1.32 -13.61
N SER A 49 15.75 -1.05 -14.19
CA SER A 49 15.08 0.25 -14.14
C SER A 49 14.31 0.46 -12.83
N VAL A 50 14.15 -0.59 -12.00
CA VAL A 50 13.37 -0.53 -10.74
C VAL A 50 11.97 0.06 -10.99
N THR A 51 11.33 -0.42 -12.05
CA THR A 51 10.03 0.08 -12.50
C THR A 51 8.98 -0.08 -11.41
N ASP A 52 8.26 0.99 -11.12
CA ASP A 52 7.28 1.04 -10.02
C ASP A 52 7.86 0.64 -8.65
N GLY A 53 9.18 0.77 -8.47
CA GLY A 53 9.88 0.38 -7.24
C GLY A 53 10.18 -1.13 -7.11
N ALA A 54 9.83 -1.95 -8.09
CA ALA A 54 10.11 -3.39 -8.07
C ALA A 54 11.53 -3.69 -8.55
N VAL A 55 12.28 -4.47 -7.77
CA VAL A 55 13.67 -4.84 -8.08
C VAL A 55 13.77 -6.28 -8.57
N LEU A 56 13.17 -7.23 -7.83
CA LEU A 56 13.25 -8.65 -8.13
C LEU A 56 11.85 -9.25 -8.28
N TRP A 57 11.70 -10.07 -9.31
CA TRP A 57 10.48 -10.78 -9.67
C TRP A 57 10.70 -12.27 -9.71
N LEU A 58 9.70 -13.03 -9.28
CA LEU A 58 9.66 -14.48 -9.35
C LEU A 58 8.51 -14.92 -10.26
N LYS A 59 8.80 -15.78 -11.22
CA LYS A 59 7.80 -16.45 -12.05
C LYS A 59 7.02 -17.46 -11.22
N THR A 60 5.72 -17.24 -11.02
CA THR A 60 4.88 -18.10 -10.18
C THR A 60 3.98 -19.05 -10.95
N GLY A 61 3.79 -18.82 -12.23
CA GLY A 61 2.92 -19.64 -13.07
C GLY A 61 3.13 -19.39 -14.57
N ASN A 62 2.25 -19.93 -15.40
CA ASN A 62 2.26 -19.73 -16.85
C ASN A 62 1.87 -18.29 -17.23
N GLY A 63 2.18 -17.91 -18.48
CA GLY A 63 1.84 -16.58 -19.00
C GLY A 63 2.52 -15.47 -18.21
N ARG A 64 1.80 -14.43 -17.82
CA ARG A 64 2.33 -13.23 -17.16
C ARG A 64 2.33 -13.29 -15.63
N ASN A 65 2.25 -14.49 -15.04
CA ASN A 65 2.20 -14.68 -13.60
C ASN A 65 3.58 -14.46 -12.95
N TRP A 66 3.87 -13.23 -12.61
CA TRP A 66 5.07 -12.82 -11.91
C TRP A 66 4.72 -12.16 -10.59
N LYS A 67 5.49 -12.43 -9.54
CA LYS A 67 5.36 -11.83 -8.22
C LYS A 67 6.62 -11.06 -7.87
N VAL A 68 6.47 -9.85 -7.32
CA VAL A 68 7.60 -9.11 -6.77
C VAL A 68 8.04 -9.77 -5.46
N ILE A 69 9.31 -10.12 -5.36
CA ILE A 69 9.93 -10.68 -4.14
C ILE A 69 10.84 -9.66 -3.43
N SER A 70 11.23 -8.60 -4.15
CA SER A 70 11.92 -7.45 -3.55
C SER A 70 11.50 -6.19 -4.29
N GLY A 71 10.91 -5.26 -3.56
CA GLY A 71 10.46 -3.98 -4.11
C GLY A 71 9.97 -3.02 -3.04
N ASP A 72 9.96 -1.75 -3.38
CA ASP A 72 9.51 -0.64 -2.56
C ASP A 72 8.97 0.48 -3.46
N THR A 73 7.66 0.75 -3.37
CA THR A 73 7.03 1.81 -4.19
C THR A 73 7.43 3.22 -3.78
N GLY A 74 8.11 3.38 -2.64
CA GLY A 74 8.22 4.67 -1.98
C GLY A 74 6.85 5.18 -1.50
N TRP A 75 6.86 6.31 -0.80
CA TRP A 75 5.63 6.96 -0.36
C TRP A 75 4.93 7.67 -1.51
N GLN A 76 3.70 7.25 -1.81
CA GLN A 76 2.83 7.86 -2.82
C GLN A 76 1.71 8.65 -2.13
N PRO A 77 1.38 9.89 -2.55
CA PRO A 77 0.21 10.60 -2.07
C PRO A 77 -1.06 9.88 -2.53
N VAL A 78 -2.14 9.95 -1.76
CA VAL A 78 -3.41 9.32 -2.12
C VAL A 78 -4.49 10.39 -2.29
N ARG A 79 -5.32 10.22 -3.31
CA ARG A 79 -6.50 11.07 -3.54
C ARG A 79 -7.43 11.00 -2.33
N ARG A 80 -7.73 12.15 -1.78
CA ARG A 80 -8.53 12.32 -0.57
C ARG A 80 -9.85 13.02 -0.82
N THR A 81 -10.82 12.88 0.09
CA THR A 81 -12.04 13.69 0.11
C THR A 81 -11.75 15.06 0.74
N ASN A 82 -12.69 15.99 0.55
CA ASN A 82 -12.64 17.29 1.25
C ASN A 82 -13.05 17.20 2.73
N SER A 83 -13.40 16.02 3.24
CA SER A 83 -13.54 15.80 4.67
C SER A 83 -12.22 15.91 5.42
N LEU A 84 -11.10 15.67 4.72
CA LEU A 84 -9.77 15.87 5.29
C LEU A 84 -9.41 17.36 5.25
N ALA A 85 -8.98 17.92 6.38
CA ALA A 85 -8.57 19.33 6.48
C ALA A 85 -7.45 19.65 5.46
N ALA A 86 -7.43 20.88 4.94
CA ALA A 86 -6.54 21.28 3.85
C ALA A 86 -5.06 21.07 4.14
N SER A 87 -4.64 21.25 5.40
CA SER A 87 -3.27 21.04 5.87
C SER A 87 -2.86 19.57 5.96
N SER A 88 -3.81 18.63 5.77
CA SER A 88 -3.59 17.21 6.00
C SER A 88 -3.19 16.45 4.74
N SER A 89 -2.49 15.35 4.91
CA SER A 89 -2.06 14.48 3.82
C SER A 89 -2.24 13.00 4.18
N ILE A 90 -2.46 12.19 3.17
CA ILE A 90 -2.46 10.74 3.26
C ILE A 90 -1.46 10.21 2.26
N LYS A 91 -0.61 9.30 2.70
CA LYS A 91 0.37 8.63 1.84
C LYS A 91 0.30 7.12 2.04
N ILE A 92 0.63 6.40 0.97
CA ILE A 92 0.66 4.95 0.95
C ILE A 92 2.01 4.48 0.42
N ARG A 93 2.49 3.33 0.91
CA ARG A 93 3.72 2.69 0.47
C ARG A 93 3.54 1.18 0.51
N ARG A 94 4.09 0.48 -0.46
CA ARG A 94 4.16 -0.97 -0.45
C ARG A 94 5.61 -1.42 -0.47
N MET A 95 5.97 -2.29 0.48
CA MET A 95 7.27 -2.96 0.55
C MET A 95 7.03 -4.46 0.54
N GLY A 96 7.44 -5.13 -0.51
CA GLY A 96 7.10 -6.56 -0.70
C GLY A 96 5.57 -6.77 -0.66
N ASP A 97 5.12 -7.64 0.22
CA ASP A 97 3.69 -7.94 0.39
C ASP A 97 3.01 -7.07 1.47
N THR A 98 3.70 -6.09 2.04
CA THR A 98 3.14 -5.26 3.11
C THR A 98 2.87 -3.84 2.63
N VAL A 99 1.66 -3.36 2.90
CA VAL A 99 1.20 -1.99 2.64
C VAL A 99 1.26 -1.19 3.94
N PHE A 100 1.78 0.01 3.85
CA PHE A 100 1.90 0.97 4.95
C PHE A 100 1.14 2.25 4.62
N TRP A 101 0.49 2.82 5.62
CA TRP A 101 -0.18 4.11 5.54
C TRP A 101 0.48 5.14 6.43
N ALA A 102 0.57 6.36 5.94
CA ALA A 102 0.98 7.52 6.72
C ALA A 102 -0.10 8.59 6.64
N PHE A 103 -0.56 9.01 7.82
CA PHE A 103 -1.52 10.09 7.99
C PHE A 103 -0.79 11.24 8.68
N GLY A 104 -0.80 12.41 8.05
CA GLY A 104 -0.04 13.54 8.55
C GLY A 104 -0.51 14.84 7.94
N GLY A 105 0.28 15.87 8.13
CA GLY A 105 0.03 17.23 7.69
C GLY A 105 0.21 18.21 8.81
N GLY A 106 0.05 19.51 8.53
CA GLY A 106 0.24 20.55 9.52
C GLY A 106 1.66 20.60 10.13
N GLN A 107 1.78 21.36 11.20
CA GLN A 107 3.09 21.67 11.79
C GLN A 107 3.79 20.48 12.44
N TRP A 108 3.03 19.52 12.96
CA TRP A 108 3.56 18.37 13.73
C TRP A 108 3.35 17.03 13.04
N GLY A 109 2.97 17.04 11.77
CA GLY A 109 2.65 15.81 11.05
C GLY A 109 1.33 15.15 11.50
N TRP A 110 0.45 15.88 12.16
CA TRP A 110 -0.87 15.43 12.55
C TRP A 110 -1.88 15.78 11.47
N PHE A 111 -2.95 15.01 11.37
CA PHE A 111 -4.00 15.33 10.43
C PHE A 111 -5.24 15.93 11.12
N GLY A 112 -6.14 16.46 10.32
CA GLY A 112 -7.40 17.01 10.79
C GLY A 112 -8.55 16.70 9.85
N ILE A 113 -9.75 16.85 10.39
CA ILE A 113 -11.02 16.71 9.68
C ILE A 113 -11.67 18.09 9.61
N THR A 114 -12.21 18.42 8.42
CA THR A 114 -12.98 19.65 8.22
C THR A 114 -14.30 19.58 9.02
N ARG A 115 -14.95 20.73 9.18
CA ARG A 115 -16.25 20.80 9.86
C ARG A 115 -17.30 19.96 9.14
N ARG A 116 -18.19 19.32 9.88
CA ARG A 116 -19.35 18.59 9.32
C ARG A 116 -20.28 19.53 8.56
N GLY A 117 -20.72 19.11 7.38
CA GLY A 117 -21.54 19.95 6.49
C GLY A 117 -20.76 21.04 5.75
N GLY A 118 -19.42 21.06 5.82
CA GLY A 118 -18.57 21.91 4.98
C GLY A 118 -18.63 21.50 3.52
N GLN A 119 -18.13 22.37 2.63
CA GLN A 119 -18.11 22.10 1.19
C GLN A 119 -17.30 20.84 0.87
N GLY A 120 -17.97 19.85 0.25
CA GLY A 120 -17.36 18.58 -0.13
C GLY A 120 -17.07 17.63 1.04
N TYR A 121 -17.64 17.90 2.23
CA TYR A 121 -17.64 16.95 3.34
C TYR A 121 -18.39 15.66 2.93
N ASP A 122 -17.72 14.52 3.08
CA ASP A 122 -18.26 13.20 2.73
C ASP A 122 -18.53 12.41 4.02
N GLY A 123 -19.76 12.51 4.53
CA GLY A 123 -20.20 11.79 5.72
C GLY A 123 -20.25 10.29 5.50
N HIS A 124 -20.05 9.51 6.55
CA HIS A 124 -20.19 8.07 6.53
C HIS A 124 -21.49 7.63 7.20
N GLY A 125 -22.43 7.11 6.40
CA GLY A 125 -23.79 6.80 6.85
C GLY A 125 -23.87 5.97 8.14
N SER A 126 -23.05 4.93 8.28
CA SER A 126 -23.04 4.07 9.48
C SER A 126 -22.49 4.75 10.73
N PHE A 127 -21.74 5.86 10.60
CA PHE A 127 -21.22 6.61 11.74
C PHE A 127 -22.06 7.85 12.06
N GLY A 128 -23.05 8.17 11.23
CA GLY A 128 -23.90 9.35 11.41
C GLY A 128 -23.07 10.65 11.50
N ASN A 129 -23.35 11.45 12.51
CA ASN A 129 -22.61 12.71 12.74
C ASN A 129 -21.16 12.53 13.22
N LYS A 130 -20.78 11.30 13.57
CA LYS A 130 -19.51 10.97 14.20
C LYS A 130 -18.46 10.52 13.21
N GLY A 131 -18.76 10.43 11.92
CA GLY A 131 -17.78 9.91 10.97
C GLY A 131 -17.88 10.48 9.58
N CYS A 132 -16.75 10.38 8.88
CA CYS A 132 -16.65 10.78 7.49
C CYS A 132 -15.67 9.88 6.74
N LYS A 133 -15.78 9.87 5.42
CA LYS A 133 -14.78 9.27 4.54
C LYS A 133 -13.68 10.28 4.28
N ILE A 134 -12.44 9.85 4.40
CA ILE A 134 -11.24 10.64 4.09
C ILE A 134 -10.56 10.22 2.78
N VAL A 135 -10.81 8.98 2.36
CA VAL A 135 -10.58 8.46 1.02
C VAL A 135 -11.87 7.81 0.56
N GLN A 136 -12.39 8.22 -0.59
CA GLN A 136 -13.68 7.73 -1.10
C GLN A 136 -13.56 6.35 -1.76
N VAL A 137 -14.71 5.74 -2.07
CA VAL A 137 -14.79 4.48 -2.82
C VAL A 137 -13.97 4.58 -4.11
N GLY A 138 -13.14 3.57 -4.36
CA GLY A 138 -12.18 3.57 -5.47
C GLY A 138 -10.90 4.37 -5.20
N GLY A 139 -10.80 5.06 -4.06
CA GLY A 139 -9.64 5.87 -3.71
C GLY A 139 -8.43 5.11 -3.17
N ILE A 140 -8.60 3.85 -2.72
CA ILE A 140 -7.46 2.97 -2.41
C ILE A 140 -6.99 2.34 -3.72
N PRO A 141 -5.76 2.64 -4.17
CA PRO A 141 -5.30 2.21 -5.49
C PRO A 141 -5.14 0.69 -5.59
N ASP A 142 -5.31 0.14 -6.79
CA ASP A 142 -4.99 -1.24 -7.09
C ASP A 142 -3.53 -1.55 -6.77
N GLY A 143 -3.29 -2.73 -6.24
CA GLY A 143 -1.97 -3.13 -5.73
C GLY A 143 -1.72 -2.75 -4.27
N PHE A 144 -2.64 -1.96 -3.67
CA PHE A 144 -2.55 -1.54 -2.26
C PHE A 144 -3.79 -1.93 -1.43
N LYS A 145 -4.79 -2.55 -2.04
CA LYS A 145 -6.03 -2.88 -1.34
C LYS A 145 -5.81 -3.97 -0.30
N THR A 146 -6.53 -3.84 0.81
CA THR A 146 -6.55 -4.88 1.85
C THR A 146 -7.51 -6.00 1.48
N PRO A 147 -7.17 -7.27 1.73
CA PRO A 147 -8.09 -8.39 1.51
C PRO A 147 -9.26 -8.38 2.50
N ASN A 148 -9.08 -7.79 3.68
CA ASN A 148 -10.09 -7.70 4.74
C ASN A 148 -10.17 -6.28 5.29
N SER A 149 -11.24 -5.97 6.02
CA SER A 149 -11.33 -4.71 6.75
C SER A 149 -10.24 -4.60 7.81
N VAL A 150 -9.62 -3.43 7.87
CA VAL A 150 -8.59 -3.10 8.86
C VAL A 150 -9.06 -1.92 9.70
N VAL A 151 -8.92 -2.02 11.00
CA VAL A 151 -9.31 -0.98 11.96
C VAL A 151 -8.09 -0.56 12.76
N GLY A 152 -7.86 0.74 12.87
CA GLY A 152 -6.82 1.34 13.69
C GLY A 152 -7.39 2.32 14.71
N SER A 153 -6.63 2.60 15.75
CA SER A 153 -7.00 3.58 16.77
C SER A 153 -6.58 4.99 16.35
N MET A 154 -7.40 5.96 16.68
CA MET A 154 -7.08 7.39 16.57
C MET A 154 -6.99 8.02 17.96
N TYR A 155 -6.06 8.95 18.10
CA TYR A 155 -5.76 9.64 19.34
C TYR A 155 -5.81 11.16 19.12
N LYS A 156 -6.35 11.88 20.07
CA LYS A 156 -6.23 13.32 20.14
C LYS A 156 -4.97 13.67 20.94
N ASP A 157 -4.16 14.57 20.41
CA ASP A 157 -2.88 15.00 21.02
C ASP A 157 -1.93 13.84 21.36
N GLY A 158 -2.18 12.65 20.76
CA GLY A 158 -1.42 11.43 21.03
C GLY A 158 -1.62 10.80 22.42
N LEU A 159 -2.53 11.29 23.22
CA LEU A 159 -2.74 10.86 24.60
C LEU A 159 -4.05 10.14 24.84
N LYS A 160 -5.16 10.68 24.32
CA LYS A 160 -6.51 10.15 24.56
C LYS A 160 -7.04 9.47 23.30
N GLN A 161 -7.56 8.25 23.43
CA GLN A 161 -8.31 7.63 22.35
C GLN A 161 -9.49 8.52 21.97
N TYR A 162 -9.61 8.81 20.69
CA TYR A 162 -10.57 9.75 20.16
C TYR A 162 -11.54 9.15 19.16
N GLY A 163 -11.18 8.00 18.60
CA GLY A 163 -11.98 7.27 17.63
C GLY A 163 -11.21 6.15 16.96
N THR A 164 -11.73 5.73 15.84
CA THR A 164 -11.18 4.68 15.00
C THR A 164 -11.06 5.12 13.55
N ILE A 165 -10.03 4.64 12.88
CA ILE A 165 -9.90 4.68 11.43
C ILE A 165 -10.20 3.31 10.85
N TYR A 166 -10.97 3.29 9.79
CA TYR A 166 -11.45 2.08 9.15
C TYR A 166 -11.04 2.08 7.67
N LEU A 167 -10.33 1.04 7.26
CA LEU A 167 -10.05 0.75 5.87
C LEU A 167 -10.99 -0.34 5.39
N GLY A 168 -11.75 -0.05 4.34
CA GLY A 168 -12.69 -1.00 3.75
C GLY A 168 -11.98 -2.21 3.16
N GLY A 169 -12.62 -3.38 3.28
CA GLY A 169 -12.17 -4.64 2.67
C GLY A 169 -12.58 -4.76 1.20
N MET A 170 -12.34 -5.93 0.62
CA MET A 170 -12.45 -6.21 -0.82
C MET A 170 -13.86 -6.06 -1.42
N SER A 171 -14.92 -6.14 -0.61
CA SER A 171 -16.28 -5.95 -1.12
C SER A 171 -16.57 -4.54 -1.32
N ASP A 172 -16.70 -3.79 -2.23
CA ASP A 172 -17.30 -2.48 -2.53
C ASP A 172 -16.72 -1.23 -1.85
N SER A 173 -15.92 -1.37 -0.80
CA SER A 173 -15.57 -0.22 0.03
C SER A 173 -14.08 0.07 0.05
N ASN A 174 -13.52 0.40 -1.12
CA ASN A 174 -12.15 0.90 -1.23
C ASN A 174 -12.03 2.33 -0.69
N TYR A 175 -12.57 2.57 0.49
CA TYR A 175 -12.50 3.88 1.15
C TYR A 175 -11.78 3.77 2.48
N ILE A 176 -11.33 4.91 2.97
CA ILE A 176 -10.92 5.07 4.35
C ILE A 176 -11.92 6.01 5.02
N ALA A 177 -12.49 5.55 6.13
CA ALA A 177 -13.37 6.34 6.96
C ALA A 177 -12.81 6.50 8.36
N VAL A 178 -13.20 7.56 9.03
CA VAL A 178 -12.90 7.83 10.43
C VAL A 178 -14.20 7.92 11.21
N GLY A 179 -14.23 7.33 12.40
CA GLY A 179 -15.34 7.42 13.33
C GLY A 179 -14.84 7.94 14.69
N PHE A 180 -15.49 8.96 15.22
CA PHE A 180 -15.12 9.60 16.47
C PHE A 180 -16.06 9.18 17.62
N ILE A 181 -15.60 9.35 18.85
CA ILE A 181 -16.42 9.16 20.04
C ILE A 181 -17.52 10.22 20.10
N ASP A 182 -17.16 11.47 19.78
CA ASP A 182 -18.05 12.62 19.79
C ASP A 182 -18.47 13.02 18.36
N ASP A 183 -19.53 13.81 18.25
CA ASP A 183 -19.96 14.37 16.96
C ASP A 183 -18.88 15.28 16.37
N ILE A 184 -18.68 15.19 15.06
CA ILE A 184 -17.83 16.11 14.33
C ILE A 184 -18.47 17.50 14.36
N PRO A 185 -17.74 18.55 14.80
CA PRO A 185 -18.28 19.90 14.89
C PRO A 185 -18.76 20.46 13.55
N THR A 186 -19.76 21.32 13.58
CA THR A 186 -20.28 22.04 12.40
C THR A 186 -19.68 23.44 12.23
N ASP A 187 -19.02 23.94 13.25
CA ASP A 187 -18.50 25.31 13.35
C ASP A 187 -16.98 25.42 13.20
N ARG A 188 -16.26 24.31 13.39
CA ARG A 188 -14.80 24.27 13.34
C ARG A 188 -14.25 22.96 12.84
N GLU A 189 -12.97 22.94 12.46
CA GLU A 189 -12.22 21.74 12.15
C GLU A 189 -11.86 20.96 13.42
N THR A 190 -11.70 19.65 13.29
CA THR A 190 -11.12 18.78 14.32
C THR A 190 -9.68 18.50 13.93
N LEU A 191 -8.74 19.09 14.62
CA LEU A 191 -7.30 18.98 14.34
C LEU A 191 -6.59 18.09 15.35
N ASP A 192 -5.28 17.92 15.17
CA ASP A 192 -4.38 17.24 16.09
C ASP A 192 -4.73 15.75 16.29
N ILE A 193 -5.11 15.10 15.20
CA ILE A 193 -5.45 13.67 15.18
C ILE A 193 -4.20 12.86 14.78
N ARG A 194 -3.88 11.86 15.59
CA ARG A 194 -2.86 10.85 15.30
C ARG A 194 -3.50 9.49 15.09
N VAL A 195 -2.98 8.73 14.15
CA VAL A 195 -3.40 7.36 13.87
C VAL A 195 -2.31 6.42 14.35
N SER A 196 -2.68 5.29 14.95
CA SER A 196 -1.77 4.18 15.16
C SER A 196 -1.19 3.72 13.81
N ALA A 197 0.00 3.12 13.84
CA ALA A 197 0.59 2.57 12.63
C ALA A 197 -0.39 1.60 11.97
N LEU A 198 -0.72 1.87 10.69
CA LEU A 198 -1.57 1.02 9.88
C LEU A 198 -0.73 0.36 8.81
N ASN A 199 -0.67 -0.96 8.89
CA ASN A 199 -0.08 -1.81 7.86
C ASN A 199 -0.86 -3.12 7.76
N TYR A 200 -0.79 -3.76 6.61
CA TYR A 200 -1.42 -5.05 6.37
C TYR A 200 -0.72 -5.76 5.19
N PRO A 201 -0.80 -7.09 5.14
CA PRO A 201 -0.38 -7.84 3.96
C PRO A 201 -1.41 -7.65 2.83
N THR A 202 -0.93 -7.71 1.59
CA THR A 202 -1.77 -7.74 0.40
C THR A 202 -1.31 -8.84 -0.55
N ASP A 203 -2.25 -9.51 -1.16
CA ASP A 203 -2.06 -10.53 -2.19
C ASP A 203 -2.25 -9.98 -3.62
N GLN A 204 -2.52 -8.67 -3.72
CA GLN A 204 -2.70 -8.03 -5.00
C GLN A 204 -1.41 -8.02 -5.83
N GLU A 205 -1.57 -7.94 -7.14
CA GLU A 205 -0.46 -7.68 -8.06
C GLU A 205 0.30 -6.40 -7.67
N TRP A 206 1.55 -6.32 -8.08
CA TRP A 206 2.36 -5.11 -7.83
C TRP A 206 1.76 -3.91 -8.56
N PRO A 207 1.60 -2.76 -7.88
CA PRO A 207 0.93 -1.60 -8.45
C PRO A 207 1.64 -1.07 -9.69
N ARG A 208 0.88 -0.49 -10.61
CA ARG A 208 1.38 0.28 -11.74
C ARG A 208 1.27 1.76 -11.43
N LEU A 209 2.33 2.33 -10.90
CA LEU A 209 2.32 3.72 -10.41
C LEU A 209 2.07 4.74 -11.53
N ASP A 210 2.55 4.46 -12.74
CA ASP A 210 2.28 5.26 -13.94
C ASP A 210 0.77 5.34 -14.25
N VAL A 211 0.10 4.20 -14.23
CA VAL A 211 -1.35 4.11 -14.46
C VAL A 211 -2.12 4.82 -13.34
N LEU A 212 -1.74 4.60 -12.08
CA LEU A 212 -2.40 5.20 -10.93
C LEU A 212 -2.28 6.72 -10.92
N ARG A 213 -1.13 7.27 -11.34
CA ARG A 213 -0.94 8.72 -11.52
C ARG A 213 -1.84 9.26 -12.63
N ASN A 214 -1.89 8.58 -13.78
CA ASN A 214 -2.73 8.99 -14.91
C ASN A 214 -4.22 8.93 -14.58
N GLN A 215 -4.63 8.03 -13.68
CA GLN A 215 -6.01 7.93 -13.19
C GLN A 215 -6.30 8.87 -12.01
N GLY A 216 -5.31 9.59 -11.51
CA GLY A 216 -5.45 10.54 -10.40
C GLY A 216 -5.73 9.88 -9.04
N PHE A 217 -5.27 8.64 -8.82
CA PHE A 217 -5.35 7.99 -7.52
C PHE A 217 -4.19 8.39 -6.59
N ILE A 218 -3.04 8.68 -7.17
CA ILE A 218 -1.81 9.10 -6.48
C ILE A 218 -1.18 10.29 -7.17
#